data_d483071b684b2c49eebd1ad26c3fcf1a
#
_entry.id   d483071b684b2c49eebd1ad26c3fcf1a
#
_cell.length_a   1.000
_cell.length_b   1.000
_cell.length_c   1.000
_cell.angle_alpha   90.00
_cell.angle_beta   90.00
_cell.angle_gamma   90.00
#
_symmetry.space_group_name_H-M   'P 1'
#
loop_
_entity.id
_entity.type
_entity.pdbx_description
1 polymer ?
#
loop_
_entity_poly.entity_id
_entity_poly.type
_entity_poly.pdbx_seq_one_letter_code
_entity_poly.pdbx_strand_id
1 'polypeptide(L)'
;MNVSKKTHALEVWGDLACFTRPEMKVERFSYPVITPSAARGIFDAIYWEGIRDPHGMKPYFHWQVERIELLEMPRYIALRRNEVKGIVPGTAKLNRWMNGAEIPEPLWADSDDATTGRTQRQTMALKNVRYRLTARIIPKPGFSAPEQINKFDSMFERRAKQGKCFQQPFFGCSEFPAFFEYLQPGEHQKQPVAFDQHIGWMLYDVFDLRRDVVRDDKPFISLFDATVVGGVLEIPPFSDEKVRKPERGQV
;
A
#
# COMPACT_ATOMS: atom_id res chain seq x y z
N MET A 1 -8.67 -22.95 9.76
CA MET A 1 -8.05 -21.82 10.49
C MET A 1 -9.18 -20.92 10.96
N ASN A 2 -9.21 -20.52 12.25
CA ASN A 2 -10.14 -19.50 12.70
C ASN A 2 -9.72 -18.16 12.08
N VAL A 3 -10.63 -17.50 11.39
CA VAL A 3 -10.45 -16.18 10.80
C VAL A 3 -11.26 -15.20 11.64
N SER A 4 -10.84 -13.95 11.77
CA SER A 4 -11.67 -12.94 12.42
C SER A 4 -13.03 -12.87 11.73
N LYS A 5 -14.10 -12.96 12.52
CA LYS A 5 -15.48 -12.76 12.03
C LYS A 5 -15.80 -11.26 11.90
N LYS A 6 -14.95 -10.40 12.46
CA LYS A 6 -15.12 -8.96 12.47
C LYS A 6 -14.49 -8.34 11.23
N THR A 7 -15.20 -7.47 10.56
CA THR A 7 -14.70 -6.59 9.52
C THR A 7 -14.56 -5.18 10.08
N HIS A 8 -13.54 -4.47 9.64
CA HIS A 8 -13.28 -3.08 10.01
C HIS A 8 -13.43 -2.20 8.78
N ALA A 9 -14.08 -1.07 8.94
CA ALA A 9 -14.26 -0.09 7.90
C ALA A 9 -13.57 1.23 8.26
N LEU A 10 -12.86 1.78 7.29
CA LEU A 10 -12.26 3.11 7.36
C LEU A 10 -12.80 3.97 6.23
N GLU A 11 -13.13 5.21 6.51
CA GLU A 11 -13.19 6.25 5.51
C GLU A 11 -11.81 6.91 5.42
N VAL A 12 -11.26 7.02 4.22
CA VAL A 12 -9.92 7.56 3.97
C VAL A 12 -9.96 8.62 2.88
N TRP A 13 -9.20 9.71 3.04
CA TRP A 13 -9.19 10.79 2.06
C TRP A 13 -7.84 11.50 2.02
N GLY A 14 -7.61 12.23 0.93
CA GLY A 14 -6.42 13.06 0.74
C GLY A 14 -6.50 13.86 -0.54
N ASP A 15 -5.65 14.89 -0.61
CA ASP A 15 -5.63 15.82 -1.73
C ASP A 15 -5.06 15.18 -3.00
N LEU A 16 -4.05 14.31 -2.85
CA LEU A 16 -3.35 13.65 -3.94
C LEU A 16 -3.16 12.16 -3.66
N ALA A 17 -3.15 11.36 -4.74
CA ALA A 17 -2.83 9.95 -4.70
C ALA A 17 -2.13 9.50 -5.98
N CYS A 18 -1.21 8.53 -5.87
CA CYS A 18 -0.62 7.90 -7.04
C CYS A 18 -0.41 6.40 -6.80
N PHE A 19 -1.35 5.60 -7.27
CA PHE A 19 -1.29 4.13 -7.23
C PHE A 19 -0.63 3.65 -8.52
N THR A 20 0.69 3.76 -8.55
CA THR A 20 1.50 3.59 -9.76
C THR A 20 1.29 2.22 -10.40
N ARG A 21 0.98 2.21 -11.69
CA ARG A 21 0.95 0.98 -12.50
C ARG A 21 2.36 0.39 -12.61
N PRO A 22 2.56 -0.90 -12.40
CA PRO A 22 3.90 -1.52 -12.45
C PRO A 22 4.66 -1.26 -13.75
N GLU A 23 3.95 -1.18 -14.88
CA GLU A 23 4.49 -0.89 -16.21
C GLU A 23 4.91 0.58 -16.39
N MET A 24 4.43 1.50 -15.54
CA MET A 24 4.63 2.95 -15.64
C MET A 24 5.42 3.53 -14.46
N LYS A 25 6.45 2.84 -14.00
CA LYS A 25 7.18 3.21 -12.78
C LYS A 25 8.13 4.40 -12.93
N VAL A 26 8.52 4.76 -14.13
CA VAL A 26 9.45 5.89 -14.40
C VAL A 26 8.67 7.19 -14.52
N GLU A 27 7.74 7.27 -15.47
CA GLU A 27 6.73 8.31 -15.53
C GLU A 27 5.46 7.74 -14.95
N ARG A 28 5.20 8.05 -13.69
CA ARG A 28 4.18 7.38 -12.91
C ARG A 28 2.78 7.67 -13.43
N PHE A 29 2.01 6.63 -13.66
CA PHE A 29 0.60 6.74 -14.01
C PHE A 29 -0.22 5.95 -12.99
N SER A 30 -1.14 6.64 -12.30
CA SER A 30 -1.98 6.04 -11.29
C SER A 30 -3.07 5.15 -11.90
N TYR A 31 -3.39 4.03 -11.25
CA TYR A 31 -4.70 3.43 -11.41
C TYR A 31 -5.79 4.44 -11.03
N PRO A 32 -7.02 4.31 -11.60
CA PRO A 32 -8.12 5.23 -11.29
C PRO A 32 -8.64 5.09 -9.85
N VAL A 33 -8.30 4.00 -9.17
CA VAL A 33 -8.71 3.69 -7.80
C VAL A 33 -7.54 3.16 -7.00
N ILE A 34 -7.66 3.19 -5.67
CA ILE A 34 -6.67 2.63 -4.76
C ILE A 34 -6.50 1.12 -4.99
N THR A 35 -5.26 0.63 -5.01
CA THR A 35 -4.97 -0.81 -5.12
C THR A 35 -5.20 -1.52 -3.78
N PRO A 36 -5.52 -2.83 -3.76
CA PRO A 36 -5.61 -3.60 -2.52
C PRO A 36 -4.35 -3.52 -1.66
N SER A 37 -3.17 -3.54 -2.28
CA SER A 37 -1.87 -3.36 -1.60
C SER A 37 -1.77 -2.02 -0.88
N ALA A 38 -2.14 -0.92 -1.55
CA ALA A 38 -2.10 0.41 -0.92
C ALA A 38 -3.16 0.54 0.20
N ALA A 39 -4.35 -0.01 -0.01
CA ALA A 39 -5.40 -0.06 1.01
C ALA A 39 -4.94 -0.88 2.23
N ARG A 40 -4.33 -2.06 2.03
CA ARG A 40 -3.74 -2.86 3.11
C ARG A 40 -2.66 -2.06 3.86
N GLY A 41 -1.81 -1.35 3.14
CA GLY A 41 -0.77 -0.50 3.73
C GLY A 41 -1.33 0.59 4.66
N ILE A 42 -2.53 1.12 4.41
CA ILE A 42 -3.20 2.07 5.32
C ILE A 42 -3.60 1.38 6.63
N PHE A 43 -4.19 0.17 6.57
CA PHE A 43 -4.50 -0.61 7.77
C PHE A 43 -3.24 -0.99 8.55
N ASP A 44 -2.18 -1.44 7.86
CA ASP A 44 -0.87 -1.76 8.47
C ASP A 44 -0.27 -0.53 9.18
N ALA A 45 -0.37 0.66 8.58
CA ALA A 45 0.14 1.91 9.15
C ALA A 45 -0.56 2.29 10.47
N ILE A 46 -1.84 1.93 10.62
CA ILE A 46 -2.61 2.13 11.86
C ILE A 46 -2.24 1.07 12.90
N TYR A 47 -2.26 -0.19 12.50
CA TYR A 47 -1.92 -1.30 13.39
C TYR A 47 -1.37 -2.50 12.63
N TRP A 48 -0.16 -2.84 12.97
CA TRP A 48 0.56 -4.03 12.56
C TRP A 48 1.28 -4.62 13.78
N GLU A 49 1.37 -5.92 13.89
CA GLU A 49 2.10 -6.60 14.95
C GLU A 49 2.88 -7.79 14.37
N GLY A 50 4.14 -7.91 14.77
CA GLY A 50 5.04 -8.96 14.30
C GLY A 50 6.38 -8.87 15.01
N ILE A 51 7.27 -9.78 14.67
CA ILE A 51 8.62 -9.88 15.24
C ILE A 51 9.65 -9.88 14.10
N ARG A 52 10.84 -9.31 14.38
CA ARG A 52 11.96 -9.41 13.47
C ARG A 52 12.52 -10.83 13.47
N ASP A 53 12.65 -11.41 12.30
CA ASP A 53 13.26 -12.70 12.02
C ASP A 53 14.59 -12.49 11.29
N PRO A 54 15.61 -13.37 11.40
CA PRO A 54 16.85 -13.24 10.67
C PRO A 54 16.69 -13.12 9.14
N HIS A 55 15.59 -13.65 8.61
CA HIS A 55 15.29 -13.66 7.18
C HIS A 55 14.26 -12.61 6.74
N GLY A 56 13.80 -11.74 7.64
CA GLY A 56 12.81 -10.71 7.34
C GLY A 56 11.91 -10.34 8.52
N MET A 57 10.67 -9.99 8.24
CA MET A 57 9.66 -9.70 9.26
C MET A 57 8.65 -10.85 9.32
N LYS A 58 8.36 -11.32 10.52
CA LYS A 58 7.34 -12.35 10.79
C LYS A 58 6.09 -11.69 11.38
N PRO A 59 5.07 -11.40 10.53
CA PRO A 59 3.82 -10.83 11.00
C PRO A 59 3.00 -11.86 11.79
N TYR A 60 2.22 -11.41 12.76
CA TYR A 60 1.28 -12.25 13.48
C TYR A 60 -0.03 -12.43 12.72
N PHE A 61 -0.35 -11.49 11.85
CA PHE A 61 -1.49 -11.50 10.94
C PHE A 61 -1.19 -10.67 9.70
N HIS A 62 -2.09 -10.71 8.73
CA HIS A 62 -2.14 -9.72 7.64
C HIS A 62 -3.57 -9.22 7.46
N TRP A 63 -3.71 -8.02 6.91
CA TRP A 63 -5.00 -7.48 6.53
C TRP A 63 -5.43 -8.04 5.18
N GLN A 64 -6.62 -8.60 5.11
CA GLN A 64 -7.31 -8.93 3.88
C GLN A 64 -8.30 -7.81 3.58
N VAL A 65 -7.97 -6.99 2.59
CA VAL A 65 -8.94 -6.04 2.04
C VAL A 65 -10.01 -6.83 1.31
N GLU A 66 -11.28 -6.50 1.55
CA GLU A 66 -12.42 -7.21 0.96
C GLU A 66 -13.17 -6.33 -0.01
N ARG A 67 -13.23 -5.02 0.29
CA ARG A 67 -14.07 -4.10 -0.47
C ARG A 67 -13.46 -2.70 -0.43
N ILE A 68 -13.50 -2.05 -1.59
CA ILE A 68 -13.11 -0.65 -1.78
C ILE A 68 -14.29 0.07 -2.42
N GLU A 69 -14.79 1.12 -1.78
CA GLU A 69 -15.88 1.94 -2.29
C GLU A 69 -15.36 3.34 -2.59
N LEU A 70 -15.66 3.84 -3.78
CA LEU A 70 -15.31 5.19 -4.21
C LEU A 70 -16.36 6.16 -3.70
N LEU A 71 -15.96 7.12 -2.88
CA LEU A 71 -16.83 8.17 -2.35
C LEU A 71 -16.67 9.50 -3.10
N GLU A 72 -15.62 9.62 -3.94
CA GLU A 72 -15.40 10.72 -4.88
C GLU A 72 -15.01 10.18 -6.26
N MET A 73 -15.42 10.88 -7.31
CA MET A 73 -15.08 10.52 -8.69
C MET A 73 -13.58 10.65 -8.93
N PRO A 74 -12.93 9.66 -9.58
CA PRO A 74 -11.52 9.74 -9.92
C PRO A 74 -11.25 10.95 -10.84
N ARG A 75 -10.29 11.78 -10.46
CA ARG A 75 -9.88 12.95 -11.26
C ARG A 75 -8.37 12.97 -11.40
N TYR A 76 -7.88 12.91 -12.63
CA TYR A 76 -6.44 12.96 -12.88
C TYR A 76 -5.90 14.39 -12.88
N ILE A 77 -4.67 14.52 -12.40
CA ILE A 77 -3.86 15.73 -12.46
C ILE A 77 -2.45 15.39 -12.89
N ALA A 78 -1.90 16.17 -13.82
CA ALA A 78 -0.51 16.04 -14.22
C ALA A 78 0.39 16.86 -13.29
N LEU A 79 1.33 16.19 -12.64
CA LEU A 79 2.33 16.81 -11.76
C LEU A 79 3.70 16.67 -12.40
N ARG A 80 4.44 17.76 -12.50
CA ARG A 80 5.88 17.73 -12.83
C ARG A 80 6.68 17.76 -11.55
N ARG A 81 7.60 16.83 -11.42
CA ARG A 81 8.49 16.72 -10.27
C ARG A 81 9.94 16.76 -10.71
N ASN A 82 10.74 17.54 -10.01
CA ASN A 82 12.18 17.50 -10.16
C ASN A 82 12.70 16.31 -9.34
N GLU A 83 13.29 15.34 -10.01
CA GLU A 83 13.97 14.20 -9.38
C GLU A 83 15.46 14.31 -9.66
N VAL A 84 16.29 13.76 -8.78
CA VAL A 84 17.74 13.68 -8.97
C VAL A 84 18.03 12.46 -9.83
N LYS A 85 18.82 12.63 -10.89
CA LYS A 85 19.28 11.53 -11.76
C LYS A 85 20.27 10.61 -11.03
N GLY A 86 20.88 11.10 -9.96
CA GLY A 86 21.91 10.39 -9.23
C GLY A 86 21.45 9.04 -8.70
N ILE A 87 22.25 8.04 -8.94
CA ILE A 87 22.06 6.70 -8.41
C ILE A 87 22.33 6.72 -6.92
N VAL A 88 21.44 6.13 -6.13
CA VAL A 88 21.71 5.87 -4.70
C VAL A 88 23.03 5.10 -4.60
N PRO A 89 24.00 5.60 -3.80
CA PRO A 89 25.29 4.92 -3.67
C PRO A 89 25.10 3.47 -3.23
N GLY A 90 25.75 2.53 -3.91
CA GLY A 90 25.71 1.14 -3.56
C GLY A 90 26.33 0.90 -2.17
N THR A 91 25.95 -0.21 -1.51
CA THR A 91 26.39 -0.57 -0.14
C THR A 91 27.92 -0.49 0.04
N ALA A 92 28.70 -0.88 -0.96
CA ALA A 92 30.15 -0.81 -0.92
C ALA A 92 30.69 0.64 -0.82
N LYS A 93 30.04 1.59 -1.53
CA LYS A 93 30.38 3.02 -1.46
C LYS A 93 29.97 3.62 -0.11
N LEU A 94 28.78 3.26 0.37
CA LEU A 94 28.30 3.68 1.70
C LEU A 94 29.26 3.21 2.81
N ASN A 95 29.70 1.95 2.75
CA ASN A 95 30.65 1.41 3.74
C ASN A 95 32.02 2.14 3.71
N ARG A 96 32.52 2.52 2.54
CA ARG A 96 33.74 3.34 2.44
C ARG A 96 33.57 4.70 3.09
N TRP A 97 32.42 5.35 2.89
CA TRP A 97 32.10 6.61 3.53
C TRP A 97 31.98 6.47 5.05
N MET A 98 31.27 5.45 5.52
CA MET A 98 31.11 5.19 6.96
C MET A 98 32.43 4.89 7.68
N ASN A 99 33.37 4.25 6.98
CA ASN A 99 34.69 3.90 7.54
C ASN A 99 35.73 5.01 7.34
N GLY A 100 35.37 6.16 6.79
CA GLY A 100 36.28 7.28 6.54
C GLY A 100 37.31 7.04 5.43
N ALA A 101 37.18 5.96 4.65
CA ALA A 101 38.07 5.65 3.54
C ALA A 101 37.85 6.54 2.31
N GLU A 102 36.72 7.21 2.25
CA GLU A 102 36.34 8.12 1.17
C GLU A 102 35.44 9.24 1.74
N ILE A 103 35.68 10.48 1.35
CA ILE A 103 34.85 11.62 1.76
C ILE A 103 33.56 11.62 0.94
N PRO A 104 32.37 11.67 1.56
CA PRO A 104 31.12 11.76 0.82
C PRO A 104 31.06 13.04 -0.03
N GLU A 105 30.85 12.88 -1.32
CA GLU A 105 30.52 14.01 -2.20
C GLU A 105 29.00 14.19 -2.23
N PRO A 106 28.48 15.40 -1.96
CA PRO A 106 27.06 15.66 -2.07
C PRO A 106 26.59 15.55 -3.53
N LEU A 107 25.37 15.01 -3.72
CA LEU A 107 24.72 15.03 -5.03
C LEU A 107 24.16 16.42 -5.32
N TRP A 108 24.80 17.12 -6.25
CA TRP A 108 24.38 18.46 -6.66
C TRP A 108 23.22 18.38 -7.65
N ALA A 109 22.04 18.83 -7.25
CA ALA A 109 20.87 18.86 -8.11
C ALA A 109 21.05 19.82 -9.31
N ASP A 110 21.88 20.83 -9.18
CA ASP A 110 22.20 21.85 -10.22
C ASP A 110 23.45 21.50 -11.05
N SER A 111 23.91 20.25 -10.98
CA SER A 111 25.03 19.79 -11.82
C SER A 111 24.67 19.86 -13.30
N ASP A 112 25.56 20.44 -14.12
CA ASP A 112 25.45 20.41 -15.59
C ASP A 112 25.83 19.05 -16.21
N ASP A 113 26.30 18.12 -15.40
CA ASP A 113 26.61 16.76 -15.84
C ASP A 113 25.36 16.05 -16.32
N ALA A 114 25.38 15.50 -17.53
CA ALA A 114 24.25 14.78 -18.13
C ALA A 114 23.85 13.52 -17.36
N THR A 115 24.73 12.96 -16.52
CA THR A 115 24.51 11.73 -15.73
C THR A 115 24.08 12.00 -14.29
N THR A 116 24.41 13.17 -13.76
CA THR A 116 24.03 13.66 -12.42
C THR A 116 23.14 14.90 -12.57
N GLY A 117 22.60 15.39 -11.52
CA GLY A 117 21.73 16.56 -11.54
C GLY A 117 20.26 16.22 -11.59
N ARG A 118 19.41 17.20 -11.86
CA ARG A 118 17.96 17.06 -11.86
C ARG A 118 17.40 16.57 -13.18
N THR A 119 16.32 15.83 -13.12
CA THR A 119 15.46 15.49 -14.25
C THR A 119 14.03 15.81 -13.92
N GLN A 120 13.26 16.27 -14.89
CA GLN A 120 11.83 16.45 -14.73
C GLN A 120 11.11 15.15 -15.13
N ARG A 121 10.25 14.67 -14.26
CA ARG A 121 9.40 13.52 -14.53
C ARG A 121 7.95 13.89 -14.34
N GLN A 122 7.12 13.42 -15.27
CA GLN A 122 5.68 13.59 -15.17
C GLN A 122 5.07 12.47 -14.33
N THR A 123 4.08 12.86 -13.51
CA THR A 123 3.27 11.92 -12.73
C THR A 123 1.81 12.25 -12.99
N MET A 124 1.06 11.28 -13.52
CA MET A 124 -0.39 11.35 -13.60
C MET A 124 -0.97 10.82 -12.29
N ALA A 125 -1.24 11.74 -11.39
CA ALA A 125 -1.80 11.48 -10.08
C ALA A 125 -3.32 11.66 -10.07
N LEU A 126 -3.98 11.18 -9.01
CA LEU A 126 -5.36 11.49 -8.69
C LEU A 126 -5.42 12.66 -7.71
N LYS A 127 -6.46 13.49 -7.77
CA LYS A 127 -6.70 14.56 -6.82
C LYS A 127 -8.03 14.41 -6.10
N ASN A 128 -8.08 14.89 -4.85
CA ASN A 128 -9.27 14.89 -4.00
C ASN A 128 -9.91 13.50 -3.92
N VAL A 129 -9.10 12.52 -3.53
CA VAL A 129 -9.54 11.14 -3.40
C VAL A 129 -10.25 10.89 -2.07
N ARG A 130 -11.28 10.03 -2.11
CA ARG A 130 -12.00 9.59 -0.92
C ARG A 130 -12.55 8.19 -1.12
N TYR A 131 -12.23 7.29 -0.20
CA TYR A 131 -12.64 5.90 -0.28
C TYR A 131 -13.18 5.41 1.05
N ARG A 132 -14.05 4.39 0.98
CA ARG A 132 -14.33 3.52 2.11
C ARG A 132 -13.65 2.20 1.87
N LEU A 133 -12.83 1.79 2.83
CA LEU A 133 -12.04 0.57 2.78
C LEU A 133 -12.58 -0.39 3.83
N THR A 134 -12.89 -1.62 3.43
CA THR A 134 -13.31 -2.69 4.34
C THR A 134 -12.28 -3.81 4.32
N ALA A 135 -11.80 -4.20 5.50
CA ALA A 135 -10.81 -5.26 5.64
C ALA A 135 -11.05 -6.08 6.92
N ARG A 136 -10.49 -7.29 6.93
CA ARG A 136 -10.45 -8.17 8.11
C ARG A 136 -9.05 -8.67 8.40
N ILE A 137 -8.82 -9.07 9.64
CA ILE A 137 -7.58 -9.69 10.08
C ILE A 137 -7.57 -11.18 9.74
N ILE A 138 -6.51 -11.62 9.05
CA ILE A 138 -6.22 -13.03 8.80
C ILE A 138 -5.00 -13.41 9.64
N PRO A 139 -5.15 -14.18 10.71
CA PRO A 139 -4.05 -14.57 11.56
C PRO A 139 -3.10 -15.54 10.85
N LYS A 140 -1.82 -15.45 11.17
CA LYS A 140 -0.81 -16.43 10.75
C LYS A 140 -0.86 -17.70 11.60
N PRO A 141 -0.32 -18.83 11.11
CA PRO A 141 -0.19 -20.05 11.92
C PRO A 141 0.44 -19.76 13.27
N GLY A 142 -0.13 -20.30 14.36
CA GLY A 142 0.26 -20.04 15.74
C GLY A 142 -0.38 -18.82 16.41
N PHE A 143 -1.11 -17.97 15.66
CA PHE A 143 -1.78 -16.77 16.17
C PHE A 143 -3.30 -16.77 15.96
N SER A 144 -3.89 -17.95 15.69
CA SER A 144 -5.32 -18.12 15.37
C SER A 144 -6.20 -18.45 16.59
N ALA A 145 -5.68 -18.32 17.81
CA ALA A 145 -6.49 -18.46 19.01
C ALA A 145 -7.53 -17.31 19.09
N PRO A 146 -8.80 -17.61 19.50
CA PRO A 146 -9.85 -16.59 19.54
C PRO A 146 -9.47 -15.35 20.37
N GLU A 147 -8.79 -15.54 21.49
CA GLU A 147 -8.35 -14.45 22.37
C GLU A 147 -7.33 -13.53 21.67
N GLN A 148 -6.43 -14.11 20.87
CA GLN A 148 -5.44 -13.34 20.09
C GLN A 148 -6.12 -12.55 18.98
N ILE A 149 -7.06 -13.17 18.26
CA ILE A 149 -7.81 -12.47 17.20
C ILE A 149 -8.58 -11.31 17.81
N ASN A 150 -9.29 -11.53 18.92
CA ASN A 150 -10.02 -10.48 19.63
C ASN A 150 -9.10 -9.35 20.13
N LYS A 151 -7.88 -9.68 20.58
CA LYS A 151 -6.87 -8.70 20.95
C LYS A 151 -6.50 -7.85 19.74
N PHE A 152 -6.20 -8.45 18.59
CA PHE A 152 -5.81 -7.72 17.38
C PHE A 152 -6.93 -6.80 16.91
N ASP A 153 -8.18 -7.29 16.81
CA ASP A 153 -9.35 -6.50 16.45
C ASP A 153 -9.56 -5.31 17.41
N SER A 154 -9.47 -5.56 18.73
CA SER A 154 -9.67 -4.52 19.74
C SER A 154 -8.56 -3.46 19.74
N MET A 155 -7.31 -3.88 19.48
CA MET A 155 -6.18 -2.97 19.40
C MET A 155 -6.28 -2.05 18.18
N PHE A 156 -6.62 -2.62 17.01
CA PHE A 156 -6.87 -1.83 15.81
C PHE A 156 -8.00 -0.83 16.03
N GLU A 157 -9.16 -1.29 16.49
CA GLU A 157 -10.35 -0.46 16.71
C GLU A 157 -10.07 0.71 17.66
N ARG A 158 -9.40 0.44 18.79
CA ARG A 158 -9.02 1.47 19.76
C ARG A 158 -8.11 2.53 19.12
N ARG A 159 -7.11 2.11 18.31
CA ARG A 159 -6.19 3.04 17.64
C ARG A 159 -6.91 3.85 16.59
N ALA A 160 -7.67 3.18 15.72
CA ALA A 160 -8.37 3.81 14.61
C ALA A 160 -9.42 4.83 15.10
N LYS A 161 -10.20 4.51 16.14
CA LYS A 161 -11.16 5.44 16.77
C LYS A 161 -10.51 6.69 17.39
N GLN A 162 -9.23 6.58 17.79
CA GLN A 162 -8.48 7.70 18.36
C GLN A 162 -7.63 8.44 17.33
N GLY A 163 -7.75 8.11 16.04
CA GLY A 163 -6.92 8.66 14.98
C GLY A 163 -5.42 8.35 15.12
N LYS A 164 -5.06 7.29 15.87
CA LYS A 164 -3.66 6.91 16.12
C LYS A 164 -3.15 5.95 15.07
N CYS A 165 -1.99 6.24 14.52
CA CYS A 165 -1.27 5.36 13.61
C CYS A 165 0.17 5.13 14.10
N PHE A 166 0.79 4.05 13.67
CA PHE A 166 2.21 3.78 13.91
C PHE A 166 3.09 4.67 13.04
N GLN A 167 2.68 4.82 11.76
CA GLN A 167 3.27 5.78 10.83
C GLN A 167 2.15 6.44 10.04
N GLN A 168 2.40 7.65 9.52
CA GLN A 168 1.43 8.35 8.71
C GLN A 168 1.05 7.51 7.48
N PRO A 169 -0.23 7.12 7.31
CA PRO A 169 -0.67 6.47 6.08
C PRO A 169 -0.50 7.39 4.86
N PHE A 170 -0.34 6.80 3.68
CA PHE A 170 -0.18 7.55 2.44
C PHE A 170 -0.84 6.84 1.24
N PHE A 171 -1.17 7.61 0.21
CA PHE A 171 -1.81 7.13 -1.00
C PHE A 171 -0.80 6.79 -2.10
N GLY A 172 -0.11 5.66 -1.94
CA GLY A 172 0.83 5.09 -2.90
C GLY A 172 2.21 5.73 -2.92
N CYS A 173 2.31 7.04 -2.72
CA CYS A 173 3.56 7.78 -2.57
C CYS A 173 3.62 8.41 -1.18
N SER A 174 4.77 8.34 -0.50
CA SER A 174 4.93 8.86 0.86
C SER A 174 4.67 10.36 1.01
N GLU A 175 4.81 11.12 -0.07
CA GLU A 175 4.50 12.54 -0.14
C GLU A 175 2.98 12.85 -0.24
N PHE A 176 2.13 11.84 -0.40
CA PHE A 176 0.68 12.00 -0.49
C PHE A 176 -0.01 11.43 0.75
N PRO A 177 -0.11 12.18 1.84
CA PRO A 177 -0.67 11.69 3.09
C PRO A 177 -2.12 11.28 2.93
N ALA A 178 -2.50 10.20 3.62
CA ALA A 178 -3.86 9.74 3.75
C ALA A 178 -4.37 10.05 5.17
N PHE A 179 -5.50 10.72 5.25
CA PHE A 179 -6.26 10.90 6.49
C PHE A 179 -7.28 9.78 6.61
N PHE A 180 -7.70 9.45 7.82
CA PHE A 180 -8.64 8.36 8.03
C PHE A 180 -9.56 8.62 9.22
N GLU A 181 -10.73 7.98 9.16
CA GLU A 181 -11.71 7.89 10.24
C GLU A 181 -12.25 6.46 10.33
N TYR A 182 -12.41 5.97 11.55
CA TYR A 182 -12.99 4.66 11.80
C TYR A 182 -14.51 4.74 11.72
N LEU A 183 -15.11 3.91 10.85
CA LEU A 183 -16.56 3.84 10.70
C LEU A 183 -17.15 2.77 11.61
N GLN A 184 -18.13 3.16 12.43
CA GLN A 184 -18.85 2.23 13.26
C GLN A 184 -19.97 1.53 12.47
N PRO A 185 -20.26 0.25 12.76
CA PRO A 185 -21.41 -0.41 12.16
C PRO A 185 -22.72 0.35 12.43
N GLY A 186 -23.50 0.61 11.38
CA GLY A 186 -24.79 1.30 11.51
C GLY A 186 -24.74 2.82 11.44
N GLU A 187 -23.57 3.44 11.36
CA GLU A 187 -23.47 4.88 11.10
C GLU A 187 -23.95 5.24 9.69
N HIS A 188 -24.55 6.44 9.56
CA HIS A 188 -25.01 6.94 8.27
C HIS A 188 -23.80 7.21 7.36
N GLN A 189 -23.68 6.45 6.29
CA GLN A 189 -22.49 6.45 5.43
C GLN A 189 -22.81 7.08 4.07
N LYS A 190 -21.86 7.87 3.56
CA LYS A 190 -21.93 8.40 2.19
C LYS A 190 -22.04 7.24 1.20
N GLN A 191 -22.96 7.33 0.23
CA GLN A 191 -23.10 6.31 -0.82
C GLN A 191 -21.93 6.39 -1.80
N PRO A 192 -21.48 5.24 -2.34
CA PRO A 192 -20.51 5.22 -3.42
C PRO A 192 -20.98 6.03 -4.63
N VAL A 193 -20.05 6.62 -5.35
CA VAL A 193 -20.35 7.34 -6.59
C VAL A 193 -20.72 6.36 -7.71
N ALA A 194 -21.59 6.79 -8.62
CA ALA A 194 -21.95 5.99 -9.80
C ALA A 194 -20.77 5.96 -10.78
N PHE A 195 -19.87 4.99 -10.61
CA PHE A 195 -18.68 4.81 -11.42
C PHE A 195 -18.53 3.34 -11.80
N ASP A 196 -18.55 3.05 -13.09
CA ASP A 196 -18.41 1.71 -13.65
C ASP A 196 -17.18 1.70 -14.58
N GLN A 197 -16.23 0.83 -14.32
CA GLN A 197 -15.04 0.68 -15.16
C GLN A 197 -14.40 -0.69 -15.02
N HIS A 198 -14.15 -1.36 -16.13
CA HIS A 198 -13.22 -2.47 -16.20
C HIS A 198 -11.80 -1.91 -16.28
N ILE A 199 -11.01 -2.13 -15.23
CA ILE A 199 -9.63 -1.61 -15.10
C ILE A 199 -8.64 -2.59 -15.74
N GLY A 200 -8.99 -3.89 -15.76
CA GLY A 200 -8.12 -4.98 -16.17
C GLY A 200 -7.15 -5.41 -15.07
N TRP A 201 -5.97 -5.87 -15.46
CA TRP A 201 -4.97 -6.37 -14.51
C TRP A 201 -4.49 -5.26 -13.58
N MET A 202 -4.84 -5.41 -12.30
CA MET A 202 -4.45 -4.49 -11.25
C MET A 202 -3.52 -5.18 -10.26
N LEU A 203 -2.55 -4.41 -9.72
CA LEU A 203 -1.70 -4.86 -8.63
C LEU A 203 -2.54 -5.23 -7.41
N TYR A 204 -2.48 -6.52 -7.03
CA TYR A 204 -3.11 -7.00 -5.82
C TYR A 204 -2.21 -6.75 -4.61
N ASP A 205 -0.99 -7.30 -4.61
CA ASP A 205 0.01 -7.09 -3.58
C ASP A 205 1.44 -7.30 -4.11
N VAL A 206 2.41 -6.75 -3.36
CA VAL A 206 3.85 -6.90 -3.61
C VAL A 206 4.51 -7.91 -2.66
N PHE A 207 3.74 -8.49 -1.74
CA PHE A 207 4.18 -9.52 -0.80
C PHE A 207 3.41 -10.82 -0.98
N ASP A 208 4.06 -11.95 -0.74
CA ASP A 208 3.37 -13.24 -0.64
C ASP A 208 2.70 -13.37 0.74
N LEU A 209 1.43 -13.02 0.80
CA LEU A 209 0.64 -13.04 2.05
C LEU A 209 0.47 -14.44 2.65
N ARG A 210 0.85 -15.52 1.94
CA ARG A 210 0.83 -16.90 2.48
C ARG A 210 2.06 -17.19 3.36
N ARG A 211 3.18 -16.49 3.13
CA ARG A 211 4.44 -16.75 3.84
C ARG A 211 4.35 -16.29 5.28
N ASP A 212 5.01 -17.04 6.16
CA ASP A 212 5.14 -16.68 7.58
C ASP A 212 6.16 -15.57 7.79
N VAL A 213 7.17 -15.46 6.91
CA VAL A 213 8.18 -14.41 6.92
C VAL A 213 8.09 -13.63 5.63
N VAL A 214 7.96 -12.32 5.77
CA VAL A 214 7.93 -11.37 4.65
C VAL A 214 9.33 -10.81 4.42
N ARG A 215 9.77 -10.81 3.16
CA ARG A 215 11.09 -10.32 2.74
C ARG A 215 10.92 -9.12 1.83
N ASP A 216 11.61 -8.04 2.14
CA ASP A 216 11.56 -6.79 1.36
C ASP A 216 12.45 -6.84 0.12
N ASP A 217 13.47 -7.71 0.12
CA ASP A 217 14.45 -7.85 -0.96
C ASP A 217 13.93 -8.61 -2.19
N LYS A 218 12.78 -9.27 -2.05
CA LYS A 218 12.18 -10.08 -3.10
C LYS A 218 10.69 -9.76 -3.28
N PRO A 219 10.35 -8.82 -4.15
CA PRO A 219 8.95 -8.49 -4.42
C PRO A 219 8.22 -9.68 -5.05
N PHE A 220 6.99 -9.93 -4.57
CA PHE A 220 6.09 -10.96 -5.06
C PHE A 220 4.88 -10.30 -5.70
N ILE A 221 5.00 -9.94 -6.98
CA ILE A 221 3.94 -9.22 -7.68
C ILE A 221 2.76 -10.14 -7.95
N SER A 222 1.64 -9.91 -7.30
CA SER A 222 0.37 -10.56 -7.59
C SER A 222 -0.62 -9.60 -8.22
N LEU A 223 -1.46 -10.10 -9.13
CA LEU A 223 -2.40 -9.33 -9.92
C LEU A 223 -3.79 -9.96 -9.86
N PHE A 224 -4.83 -9.17 -10.11
CA PHE A 224 -6.19 -9.65 -10.32
C PHE A 224 -6.90 -8.82 -11.38
N ASP A 225 -7.92 -9.37 -12.01
CA ASP A 225 -8.75 -8.64 -12.97
C ASP A 225 -9.78 -7.80 -12.21
N ALA A 226 -9.59 -6.48 -12.25
CA ALA A 226 -10.33 -5.52 -11.45
C ALA A 226 -11.45 -4.86 -12.26
N THR A 227 -12.67 -4.92 -11.73
CA THR A 227 -13.83 -4.23 -12.29
C THR A 227 -14.56 -3.49 -11.17
N VAL A 228 -14.74 -2.19 -11.36
CA VAL A 228 -15.58 -1.36 -10.48
C VAL A 228 -16.99 -1.35 -11.03
N VAL A 229 -17.98 -1.60 -10.16
CA VAL A 229 -19.40 -1.57 -10.49
C VAL A 229 -20.14 -0.72 -9.46
N GLY A 230 -20.84 0.31 -9.92
CA GLY A 230 -21.56 1.24 -9.03
C GLY A 230 -20.64 1.89 -7.97
N GLY A 231 -19.39 2.17 -8.34
CA GLY A 231 -18.40 2.75 -7.42
C GLY A 231 -17.81 1.75 -6.43
N VAL A 232 -18.05 0.46 -6.58
CA VAL A 232 -17.58 -0.59 -5.67
C VAL A 232 -16.62 -1.53 -6.41
N LEU A 233 -15.47 -1.79 -5.80
CA LEU A 233 -14.50 -2.80 -6.21
C LEU A 233 -14.44 -3.90 -5.15
N GLU A 234 -14.96 -5.08 -5.49
CA GLU A 234 -14.88 -6.27 -4.65
C GLU A 234 -13.51 -6.92 -4.81
N ILE A 235 -12.87 -7.24 -3.70
CA ILE A 235 -11.50 -7.79 -3.70
C ILE A 235 -11.56 -9.27 -3.34
N PRO A 236 -11.15 -10.17 -4.24
CA PRO A 236 -11.11 -11.59 -3.93
C PRO A 236 -10.10 -11.88 -2.81
N PRO A 237 -10.31 -12.93 -1.98
CA PRO A 237 -9.31 -13.37 -1.03
C PRO A 237 -7.97 -13.68 -1.72
N PHE A 238 -6.84 -13.41 -1.05
CA PHE A 238 -5.51 -13.69 -1.63
C PHE A 238 -5.32 -15.16 -2.06
N SER A 239 -6.02 -16.09 -1.39
CA SER A 239 -6.00 -17.53 -1.73
C SER A 239 -6.79 -17.88 -2.99
N ASP A 240 -7.68 -17.00 -3.47
CA ASP A 240 -8.53 -17.22 -4.63
C ASP A 240 -7.71 -17.41 -5.92
N GLU A 241 -8.21 -18.22 -6.84
CA GLU A 241 -7.61 -18.46 -8.17
C GLU A 241 -7.66 -17.23 -9.06
N LYS A 242 -8.61 -16.31 -8.83
CA LYS A 242 -8.69 -15.02 -9.50
C LYS A 242 -7.47 -14.12 -9.24
N VAL A 243 -6.72 -14.39 -8.17
CA VAL A 243 -5.47 -13.70 -7.86
C VAL A 243 -4.31 -14.44 -8.51
N ARG A 244 -3.80 -13.91 -9.61
CA ARG A 244 -2.61 -14.45 -10.30
C ARG A 244 -1.37 -14.16 -9.47
N LYS A 245 -0.61 -15.21 -9.22
CA LYS A 245 0.62 -15.21 -8.43
C LYS A 245 1.77 -15.68 -9.32
N PRO A 246 3.01 -15.15 -9.14
CA PRO A 246 4.16 -15.68 -9.87
C PRO A 246 4.36 -17.17 -9.58
N GLU A 247 4.80 -17.91 -10.57
CA GLU A 247 5.14 -19.33 -10.39
C GLU A 247 6.30 -19.49 -9.43
N ARG A 248 6.27 -20.57 -8.64
CA ARG A 248 7.38 -20.90 -7.72
C ARG A 248 8.63 -21.21 -8.53
N GLY A 249 9.59 -20.31 -8.50
CA GLY A 249 10.90 -20.48 -9.18
C GLY A 249 11.32 -19.31 -10.07
N GLN A 250 10.47 -18.33 -10.32
CA GLN A 250 10.80 -17.13 -11.11
C GLN A 250 11.16 -15.88 -10.26
N VAL A 251 11.50 -16.08 -8.98
CA VAL A 251 11.87 -14.99 -8.06
C VAL A 251 13.26 -15.23 -7.48
#